data_24fa658cb46b08abc687118f958465c4
#
_entry.id   24fa658cb46b08abc687118f958465c4
#
_cell.length_a   1.000
_cell.length_b   1.000
_cell.length_c   1.000
_cell.angle_alpha   90.00
_cell.angle_beta   90.00
_cell.angle_gamma   90.00
#
_symmetry.space_group_name_H-M   'P 1'
#
loop_
_entity.id
_entity.type
_entity.pdbx_description
1 polymer ?
#
loop_
_entity_poly.entity_id
_entity_poly.type
_entity_poly.pdbx_seq_one_letter_code
_entity_poly.pdbx_strand_id
1 'polypeptide(L)' 'MRLDKFLKVSRLIKRRTVANEACDAGRVTINGKPAKASAAVKAGDILEIGFGTKAVKVEVLNVQETDRKDDAKEMYQYL' A
#
# COMPACT_ATOMS: atom_id res chain seq x y z
N MET A 1 -4.71 -1.00 9.94
CA MET A 1 -3.28 -1.19 9.62
C MET A 1 -2.72 0.09 9.02
N ARG A 2 -1.53 0.48 9.39
CA ARG A 2 -0.87 1.66 8.80
C ARG A 2 -0.55 1.42 7.33
N LEU A 3 -0.63 2.47 6.54
CA LEU A 3 -0.37 2.39 5.10
C LEU A 3 1.02 1.87 4.78
N ASP A 4 2.06 2.38 5.48
CA ASP A 4 3.43 1.93 5.25
C ASP A 4 3.61 0.45 5.57
N LYS A 5 2.95 -0.03 6.63
CA LYS A 5 3.00 -1.44 6.99
C LYS A 5 2.26 -2.30 5.95
N PHE A 6 1.11 -1.85 5.48
CA PHE A 6 0.37 -2.56 4.44
C PHE A 6 1.19 -2.70 3.17
N LEU A 7 1.85 -1.63 2.73
CA LEU A 7 2.68 -1.66 1.54
C LEU A 7 3.83 -2.67 1.66
N LYS A 8 4.40 -2.80 2.85
CA LYS A 8 5.48 -3.76 3.11
C LYS A 8 4.95 -5.19 3.18
N VAL A 9 3.92 -5.47 3.97
CA VAL A 9 3.43 -6.84 4.16
C VAL A 9 2.74 -7.38 2.92
N SER A 10 2.12 -6.52 2.12
CA SER A 10 1.54 -6.91 0.83
C SER A 10 2.59 -7.11 -0.26
N ARG A 11 3.83 -6.75 0.02
CA ARG A 11 4.98 -6.84 -0.88
C ARG A 11 4.88 -5.91 -2.09
N LEU A 12 4.01 -4.92 -2.05
CA LEU A 12 3.99 -3.86 -3.06
C LEU A 12 5.29 -3.05 -3.01
N ILE A 13 5.81 -2.83 -1.80
CA ILE A 13 7.10 -2.20 -1.57
C ILE A 13 7.91 -3.09 -0.64
N LYS A 14 9.15 -3.42 -1.02
CA LYS A 14 9.96 -4.39 -0.29
C LYS A 14 10.41 -3.94 1.10
N ARG A 15 10.62 -2.64 1.27
CA ARG A 15 11.14 -2.08 2.52
C ARG A 15 10.16 -1.08 3.10
N ARG A 16 9.89 -1.18 4.40
CA ARG A 16 8.98 -0.27 5.08
C ARG A 16 9.49 1.17 5.09
N THR A 17 10.81 1.36 5.17
CA THR A 17 11.40 2.70 5.08
C THR A 17 11.10 3.37 3.74
N VAL A 18 11.21 2.61 2.65
CA VAL A 18 10.86 3.10 1.31
C VAL A 18 9.37 3.41 1.22
N ALA A 19 8.53 2.55 1.79
CA ALA A 19 7.09 2.79 1.83
C ALA A 19 6.76 4.07 2.59
N ASN A 20 7.41 4.27 3.75
CA ASN A 20 7.24 5.47 4.55
C ASN A 20 7.61 6.73 3.76
N GLU A 21 8.77 6.71 3.11
CA GLU A 21 9.23 7.85 2.31
C GLU A 21 8.29 8.15 1.13
N ALA A 22 7.80 7.12 0.45
CA ALA A 22 6.88 7.30 -0.66
C ALA A 22 5.57 7.94 -0.20
N CYS A 23 5.03 7.50 0.94
CA CYS A 23 3.83 8.08 1.51
C CYS A 23 4.04 9.55 1.89
N ASP A 24 5.13 9.84 2.61
CA ASP A 24 5.41 11.19 3.07
C ASP A 24 5.75 12.14 1.92
N ALA A 25 6.23 11.61 0.79
CA ALA A 25 6.47 12.38 -0.42
C ALA A 25 5.20 12.63 -1.24
N GLY A 26 4.04 12.12 -0.79
CA GLY A 26 2.78 12.29 -1.50
C GLY A 26 2.61 11.39 -2.71
N ARG A 27 3.40 10.32 -2.81
CA ARG A 27 3.33 9.38 -3.95
C ARG A 27 2.28 8.31 -3.80
N VAL A 28 1.69 8.17 -2.62
CA VAL A 28 0.68 7.16 -2.34
C VAL A 28 -0.63 7.85 -1.98
N THR A 29 -1.70 7.46 -2.65
CA THR A 29 -3.04 7.99 -2.36
C THR A 29 -3.95 6.86 -1.89
N ILE A 30 -4.91 7.22 -1.05
CA ILE A 30 -6.01 6.32 -0.66
C ILE A 30 -7.30 6.98 -1.17
N ASN A 31 -8.03 6.26 -2.02
CA ASN A 31 -9.28 6.75 -2.61
C ASN A 31 -9.11 8.13 -3.28
N GLY A 32 -7.97 8.31 -3.94
CA GLY A 32 -7.67 9.54 -4.68
C GLY A 32 -7.09 10.69 -3.86
N LYS A 33 -6.90 10.49 -2.55
CA LYS A 33 -6.34 11.53 -1.68
C LYS A 33 -4.95 11.15 -1.19
N PRO A 34 -3.97 12.06 -1.23
CA PRO A 34 -2.64 11.78 -0.68
C PRO A 34 -2.76 11.34 0.79
N ALA A 35 -2.02 10.30 1.13
CA ALA A 35 -2.06 9.72 2.47
C ALA A 35 -0.65 9.60 3.01
N LYS A 36 -0.49 9.87 4.30
CA LYS A 36 0.79 9.71 5.00
C LYS A 36 0.99 8.25 5.39
N ALA A 37 2.24 7.92 5.75
CA ALA A 37 2.61 6.57 6.16
C ALA A 37 1.77 6.04 7.33
N SER A 38 1.33 6.93 8.21
CA SER A 38 0.53 6.57 9.38
C SER A 38 -0.97 6.45 9.10
N ALA A 39 -1.41 6.75 7.88
CA ALA A 39 -2.82 6.64 7.51
C ALA A 39 -3.32 5.20 7.64
N ALA A 40 -4.58 5.04 8.03
CA ALA A 40 -5.18 3.72 8.19
C ALA A 40 -5.67 3.19 6.84
N VAL A 41 -5.42 1.90 6.59
CA VAL A 41 -5.87 1.18 5.40
C VAL A 41 -6.88 0.13 5.82
N LYS A 42 -7.94 -0.01 5.05
CA LYS A 42 -8.98 -1.02 5.27
C LYS A 42 -9.37 -1.69 3.96
N ALA A 43 -10.01 -2.83 4.05
CA ALA A 43 -10.52 -3.55 2.88
C ALA A 43 -11.50 -2.64 2.11
N GLY A 44 -11.39 -2.64 0.79
CA GLY A 44 -12.18 -1.80 -0.09
C GLY A 44 -11.52 -0.48 -0.47
N ASP A 45 -10.43 -0.09 0.20
CA ASP A 45 -9.70 1.12 -0.16
C ASP A 45 -8.98 0.94 -1.49
N ILE A 46 -8.94 2.00 -2.29
CA ILE A 46 -8.21 2.02 -3.56
C ILE A 46 -6.91 2.79 -3.34
N LEU A 47 -5.80 2.10 -3.51
CA LEU A 47 -4.47 2.69 -3.36
C LEU A 47 -3.88 2.98 -4.74
N GLU A 48 -3.25 4.13 -4.89
CA GLU A 48 -2.46 4.46 -6.06
C GLU A 48 -1.05 4.80 -5.60
N ILE A 49 -0.07 4.10 -6.16
CA ILE A 49 1.33 4.23 -5.75
C ILE A 49 2.13 4.70 -6.96
N GLY A 50 2.81 5.84 -6.82
CA GLY A 50 3.67 6.36 -7.86
C GLY A 50 5.06 5.76 -7.79
N PHE A 51 5.51 5.15 -8.89
CA PHE A 51 6.85 4.61 -9.04
C PHE A 51 7.54 5.38 -10.18
N GLY A 52 8.20 6.47 -9.85
CA GLY A 52 8.85 7.31 -10.87
C GLY A 52 7.81 7.83 -11.87
N THR A 53 7.92 7.42 -13.14
CA THR A 53 6.99 7.83 -14.20
C THR A 53 5.76 6.93 -14.30
N LYS A 54 5.72 5.84 -13.52
CA LYS A 54 4.61 4.88 -13.55
C LYS A 54 3.79 4.99 -12.28
N ALA A 55 2.52 4.68 -12.38
CA ALA A 55 1.63 4.58 -11.23
C ALA A 55 0.96 3.21 -11.25
N VAL A 56 0.85 2.61 -10.07
CA VAL A 56 0.16 1.32 -9.87
C VAL A 56 -1.07 1.57 -9.04
N LYS A 57 -2.21 1.07 -9.51
CA LYS A 57 -3.48 1.20 -8.80
C LYS A 57 -3.95 -0.17 -8.35
N VAL A 58 -4.28 -0.30 -7.08
CA VAL A 58 -4.70 -1.57 -6.50
C VAL A 58 -5.90 -1.37 -5.58
N GLU A 59 -6.73 -2.39 -5.49
CA GLU A 59 -7.80 -2.43 -4.51
C GLU A 59 -7.38 -3.30 -3.32
N VAL A 60 -7.56 -2.80 -2.11
CA VAL A 60 -7.26 -3.54 -0.89
C VAL A 60 -8.35 -4.58 -0.66
N LEU A 61 -7.98 -5.85 -0.63
CA LEU A 61 -8.91 -6.96 -0.41
C LEU A 61 -8.94 -7.38 1.06
N ASN A 62 -7.78 -7.33 1.73
CA ASN A 62 -7.65 -7.82 3.09
C ASN A 62 -6.49 -7.11 3.79
N VAL A 63 -6.65 -6.82 5.07
CA VAL A 63 -5.61 -6.17 5.89
C VAL A 63 -5.17 -7.13 6.97
N GLN A 64 -4.31 -8.09 6.61
CA GLN A 64 -3.76 -9.06 7.54
C GLN A 64 -2.32 -8.74 7.90
N GLU A 65 -1.98 -8.87 9.18
CA GLU A 65 -0.62 -8.71 9.65
C GLU A 65 0.12 -10.05 9.50
N THR A 66 0.51 -10.37 8.28
CA THR A 66 1.20 -11.61 7.98
C THR A 66 2.44 -11.35 7.15
N ASP A 67 3.50 -12.12 7.44
CA ASP A 67 4.72 -12.13 6.62
C ASP A 67 4.75 -13.28 5.63
N ARG A 68 3.69 -14.07 5.56
CA ARG A 68 3.61 -15.21 4.66
C ARG A 68 3.46 -14.73 3.22
N LYS A 69 4.31 -15.26 2.36
CA LYS A 69 4.37 -14.89 0.96
C LYS A 69 3.06 -15.17 0.21
N ASP A 70 2.39 -16.27 0.54
CA ASP A 70 1.12 -16.65 -0.11
C ASP A 70 -0.02 -15.74 0.31
N ASP A 71 -0.03 -15.29 1.56
CA ASP A 71 -1.07 -14.41 2.06
C ASP A 71 -0.97 -13.00 1.48
N ALA A 72 0.24 -12.56 1.11
CA ALA A 72 0.47 -11.25 0.53
C ALA A 72 -0.28 -11.08 -0.80
N LYS A 73 -0.44 -12.14 -1.57
CA LYS A 73 -1.14 -12.11 -2.86
C LYS A 73 -2.65 -11.89 -2.71
N GLU A 74 -3.20 -12.21 -1.54
CA GLU A 74 -4.62 -12.09 -1.27
C GLU A 74 -4.99 -10.76 -0.63
N MET A 75 -4.01 -9.89 -0.38
CA MET A 75 -4.24 -8.61 0.28
C MET A 75 -4.69 -7.52 -0.68
N TYR A 76 -4.43 -7.67 -1.96
CA TYR A 76 -4.79 -6.67 -2.96
C TYR A 76 -4.96 -7.29 -4.34
N GLN A 77 -5.60 -6.54 -5.24
CA GLN A 77 -5.67 -6.88 -6.66
C GLN A 77 -5.38 -5.63 -7.49
N TYR A 78 -4.71 -5.82 -8.62
CA TYR A 78 -4.47 -4.72 -9.55
C TYR A 78 -5.77 -4.31 -10.24
N LEU A 79 -5.89 -3.02 -10.46
CA LEU A 79 -7.04 -2.46 -11.19
C LEU A 79 -6.68 -2.10 -12.62
#